data_4cc6e465669d256f6178f556ace8a0a2
#
_entry.id   4cc6e465669d256f6178f556ace8a0a2
#
_cell.length_a   1.000
_cell.length_b   1.000
_cell.length_c   1.000
_cell.angle_alpha   90.00
_cell.angle_beta   90.00
_cell.angle_gamma   90.00
#
_symmetry.space_group_name_H-M   'P 1'
#
loop_
_entity.id
_entity.type
_entity.pdbx_description
1 polymer ?
#
loop_
_entity_poly.entity_id
_entity_poly.type
_entity_poly.pdbx_seq_one_letter_code
_entity_poly.pdbx_strand_id
1 'polypeptide(L)'
;RVSYKNRLSLTANVATSAFTADKNSPKVTAGEATRFDKVFEAKYTSRVRFAGDASLSLSLPWVNASVTYKMIQPDYVSLGTYYSTNNYHSLGVSLSTTLFREILLSGSFSGQSDNLSKQKLYTTKGYVYNAMAAWNKGNFSVSAMYNGYLQAQSDGTVPVNDTIEVLKGVKIYYEKR
;
A
#
# COMPACT_ATOMS: atom_id res chain seq x y z
N ARG A 1 17.08 -8.97 3.13
CA ARG A 1 16.86 -9.85 1.95
C ARG A 1 17.37 -11.23 2.26
N VAL A 2 16.54 -12.25 2.01
CA VAL A 2 16.88 -13.66 2.14
C VAL A 2 16.67 -14.31 0.77
N SER A 3 17.62 -15.12 0.30
CA SER A 3 17.49 -15.83 -0.97
C SER A 3 17.83 -17.30 -0.80
N TYR A 4 17.09 -18.16 -1.47
CA TYR A 4 17.30 -19.60 -1.46
C TYR A 4 17.58 -20.09 -2.88
N LYS A 5 18.73 -20.75 -3.07
CA LYS A 5 19.20 -21.32 -4.34
C LYS A 5 19.10 -20.38 -5.55
N ASN A 6 19.21 -19.07 -5.34
CA ASN A 6 19.01 -18.02 -6.36
C ASN A 6 17.67 -18.10 -7.14
N ARG A 7 16.71 -18.88 -6.64
CA ARG A 7 15.40 -19.06 -7.27
C ARG A 7 14.28 -18.40 -6.51
N LEU A 8 14.36 -18.39 -5.21
CA LEU A 8 13.38 -17.74 -4.34
C LEU A 8 14.06 -16.62 -3.56
N SER A 9 13.49 -15.42 -3.58
CA SER A 9 13.97 -14.31 -2.78
C SER A 9 12.83 -13.63 -2.04
N LEU A 10 13.07 -13.39 -0.76
CA LEU A 10 12.20 -12.59 0.11
C LEU A 10 12.95 -11.31 0.47
N THR A 11 12.33 -10.19 0.20
CA THR A 11 12.80 -8.87 0.63
C THR A 11 11.72 -8.24 1.50
N ALA A 12 12.12 -7.68 2.63
CA ALA A 12 11.21 -6.93 3.49
C ALA A 12 11.93 -5.67 3.98
N ASN A 13 11.23 -4.57 3.95
CA ASN A 13 11.69 -3.28 4.43
C ASN A 13 10.65 -2.73 5.41
N VAL A 14 11.12 -2.15 6.50
CA VAL A 14 10.27 -1.50 7.48
C VAL A 14 10.89 -0.15 7.80
N ALA A 15 10.09 0.88 7.80
CA ALA A 15 10.48 2.22 8.18
C ALA A 15 9.57 2.73 9.30
N THR A 16 10.14 3.47 10.21
CA THR A 16 9.43 4.08 11.33
C THR A 16 9.59 5.58 11.27
N SER A 17 8.51 6.30 11.48
CA SER A 17 8.48 7.75 11.58
C SER A 17 7.99 8.14 12.98
N ALA A 18 8.74 8.98 13.66
CA ALA A 18 8.35 9.60 14.92
C ALA A 18 8.22 11.11 14.70
N PHE A 19 7.06 11.65 14.99
CA PHE A 19 6.74 13.04 14.75
C PHE A 19 5.99 13.65 15.94
N THR A 20 6.35 14.86 16.31
CA THR A 20 5.65 15.67 17.34
C THR A 20 5.01 16.86 16.67
N ALA A 21 3.68 16.93 16.71
CA ALA A 21 2.93 18.00 16.06
C ALA A 21 3.10 19.35 16.76
N ASP A 22 3.11 19.37 18.08
CA ASP A 22 3.32 20.57 18.90
C ASP A 22 4.50 20.39 19.84
N LYS A 23 5.54 21.22 19.63
CA LYS A 23 6.74 21.24 20.48
C LYS A 23 6.47 21.76 21.89
N ASN A 24 5.40 22.52 22.10
CA ASN A 24 5.03 23.07 23.40
C ASN A 24 4.09 22.15 24.19
N SER A 25 3.66 21.05 23.59
CA SER A 25 2.83 20.06 24.25
C SER A 25 3.55 19.47 25.48
N PRO A 26 2.83 19.23 26.60
CA PRO A 26 3.43 18.66 27.79
C PRO A 26 4.02 17.29 27.52
N LYS A 27 5.05 16.94 28.28
CA LYS A 27 5.71 15.63 28.21
C LYS A 27 4.78 14.56 28.77
N VAL A 28 4.83 13.37 28.20
CA VAL A 28 4.12 12.21 28.74
C VAL A 28 4.79 11.82 30.07
N THR A 29 4.00 11.71 31.12
CA THR A 29 4.53 11.37 32.47
C THR A 29 5.04 9.92 32.49
N ALA A 30 6.16 9.70 33.20
CA ALA A 30 6.80 8.41 33.32
C ALA A 30 5.85 7.33 33.90
N GLY A 31 5.36 6.49 33.08
CA GLY A 31 4.39 5.42 33.34
C GLY A 31 3.65 4.97 32.07
N GLU A 32 3.49 5.89 31.13
CA GLU A 32 2.98 5.66 29.77
C GLU A 32 4.09 5.75 28.72
N ALA A 33 5.34 5.90 29.18
CA ALA A 33 6.53 6.07 28.33
C ALA A 33 6.75 4.83 27.48
N THR A 34 6.73 5.00 26.19
CA THR A 34 7.01 3.94 25.23
C THR A 34 8.52 3.64 25.17
N ARG A 35 8.91 2.45 24.72
CA ARG A 35 10.31 2.01 24.53
C ARG A 35 11.19 2.99 23.73
N PHE A 36 10.62 4.03 23.18
CA PHE A 36 11.29 5.02 22.34
C PHE A 36 11.79 6.27 23.11
N ASP A 37 11.50 6.40 24.41
CA ASP A 37 11.86 7.58 25.21
C ASP A 37 13.37 7.84 25.30
N LYS A 38 14.18 6.81 25.08
CA LYS A 38 15.66 6.96 25.06
C LYS A 38 16.17 7.68 23.78
N VAL A 39 15.37 7.68 22.72
CA VAL A 39 15.77 8.22 21.40
C VAL A 39 14.92 9.44 21.03
N PHE A 40 13.72 9.53 21.55
CA PHE A 40 12.74 10.52 21.18
C PHE A 40 11.91 10.95 22.39
N GLU A 41 11.94 12.24 22.73
CA GLU A 41 11.18 12.79 23.85
C GLU A 41 9.68 12.78 23.53
N ALA A 42 8.97 11.82 24.11
CA ALA A 42 7.55 11.64 23.87
C ALA A 42 6.74 12.76 24.52
N LYS A 43 5.87 13.39 23.73
CA LYS A 43 4.89 14.39 24.16
C LYS A 43 3.49 13.89 23.83
N TYR A 44 2.46 14.46 24.41
CA TYR A 44 1.08 14.05 24.13
C TYR A 44 0.68 14.13 22.66
N THR A 45 1.34 15.02 21.90
CA THR A 45 1.15 15.16 20.44
C THR A 45 2.13 14.32 19.60
N SER A 46 2.97 13.51 20.26
CA SER A 46 3.92 12.64 19.56
C SER A 46 3.23 11.40 19.01
N ARG A 47 3.54 11.06 17.78
CA ARG A 47 3.01 9.88 17.09
C ARG A 47 4.15 9.10 16.47
N VAL A 48 4.11 7.79 16.64
CA VAL A 48 5.01 6.85 15.97
C VAL A 48 4.19 6.08 14.94
N ARG A 49 4.65 6.05 13.70
CA ARG A 49 3.97 5.41 12.58
C ARG A 49 4.94 4.51 11.81
N PHE A 50 4.39 3.51 11.16
CA PHE A 50 5.14 2.52 10.42
C PHE A 50 4.75 2.54 8.95
N ALA A 51 5.75 2.31 8.12
CA ALA A 51 5.59 1.95 6.72
C ALA A 51 6.41 0.70 6.46
N GLY A 52 5.94 -0.14 5.58
CA GLY A 52 6.68 -1.35 5.22
C GLY A 52 6.26 -1.91 3.88
N ASP A 53 7.17 -2.62 3.28
CA ASP A 53 6.93 -3.42 2.09
C ASP A 53 7.60 -4.79 2.23
N ALA A 54 6.98 -5.77 1.60
CA ALA A 54 7.53 -7.11 1.48
C ALA A 54 7.33 -7.60 0.06
N SER A 55 8.33 -8.25 -0.50
CA SER A 55 8.27 -8.88 -1.81
C SER A 55 8.82 -10.30 -1.78
N LEU A 56 8.05 -11.21 -2.33
CA LEU A 56 8.46 -12.59 -2.57
C LEU A 56 8.58 -12.78 -4.08
N SER A 57 9.74 -13.20 -4.55
CA SER A 57 10.00 -13.42 -5.96
C SER A 57 10.52 -14.83 -6.19
N LEU A 58 9.95 -15.49 -7.19
CA LEU A 58 10.36 -16.80 -7.69
C LEU A 58 10.90 -16.62 -9.10
N SER A 59 12.12 -17.08 -9.32
CA SER A 59 12.79 -17.07 -10.63
C SER A 59 13.18 -18.48 -11.03
N LEU A 60 12.51 -18.99 -12.03
CA LEU A 60 12.83 -20.27 -12.68
C LEU A 60 13.25 -20.01 -14.13
N PRO A 61 13.93 -20.94 -14.79
CA PRO A 61 14.42 -20.73 -16.16
C PRO A 61 13.34 -20.37 -17.18
N TRP A 62 12.10 -20.75 -16.92
CA TRP A 62 10.96 -20.56 -17.81
C TRP A 62 9.84 -19.70 -17.23
N VAL A 63 9.87 -19.38 -15.92
CA VAL A 63 8.85 -18.56 -15.29
C VAL A 63 9.46 -17.66 -14.21
N ASN A 64 9.00 -16.41 -14.18
CA ASN A 64 9.24 -15.48 -13.09
C ASN A 64 7.88 -15.08 -12.49
N ALA A 65 7.78 -15.18 -11.19
CA ALA A 65 6.59 -14.78 -10.46
C ALA A 65 7.00 -13.90 -9.29
N SER A 66 6.21 -12.87 -8.99
CA SER A 66 6.42 -12.07 -7.79
C SER A 66 5.11 -11.68 -7.13
N VAL A 67 5.16 -11.58 -5.81
CA VAL A 67 4.09 -11.03 -4.99
C VAL A 67 4.70 -9.91 -4.15
N THR A 68 4.07 -8.75 -4.16
CA THR A 68 4.51 -7.58 -3.41
C THR A 68 3.38 -7.09 -2.53
N TYR A 69 3.68 -6.78 -1.29
CA TYR A 69 2.77 -6.15 -0.36
C TYR A 69 3.40 -4.88 0.18
N LYS A 70 2.65 -3.79 0.21
CA LYS A 70 3.09 -2.52 0.76
C LYS A 70 2.00 -1.95 1.65
N MET A 71 2.40 -1.38 2.77
CA MET A 71 1.51 -0.72 3.71
C MET A 71 2.16 0.55 4.24
N ILE A 72 1.40 1.63 4.27
CA ILE A 72 1.80 2.88 4.91
C ILE A 72 0.69 3.31 5.85
N GLN A 73 1.02 3.40 7.13
CA GLN A 73 0.06 3.82 8.16
C GLN A 73 -0.42 5.25 7.96
N PRO A 74 -1.62 5.60 8.49
CA PRO A 74 -2.08 6.98 8.56
C PRO A 74 -1.07 7.87 9.26
N ASP A 75 -0.96 9.12 8.82
CA ASP A 75 -0.07 10.14 9.39
C ASP A 75 1.42 9.75 9.40
N TYR A 76 1.83 8.79 8.58
CA TYR A 76 3.24 8.52 8.37
C TYR A 76 3.87 9.70 7.62
N VAL A 77 4.93 10.27 8.18
CA VAL A 77 5.66 11.40 7.61
C VAL A 77 7.04 10.92 7.20
N SER A 78 7.38 11.10 5.94
CA SER A 78 8.73 10.88 5.42
C SER A 78 9.42 12.22 5.21
N LEU A 79 10.55 12.45 5.86
CA LEU A 79 11.32 13.67 5.72
C LEU A 79 12.02 13.80 4.35
N GLY A 80 12.09 12.70 3.59
CA GLY A 80 12.71 12.66 2.26
C GLY A 80 11.77 12.93 1.10
N THR A 81 10.46 13.06 1.35
CA THR A 81 9.45 13.25 0.29
C THR A 81 8.53 14.41 0.64
N TYR A 82 8.36 15.33 -0.31
CA TYR A 82 7.47 16.49 -0.14
C TYR A 82 6.00 16.08 -0.10
N TYR A 83 5.64 15.04 -0.86
CA TYR A 83 4.33 14.42 -0.82
C TYR A 83 4.47 12.92 -0.62
N SER A 84 3.89 12.40 0.44
CA SER A 84 3.77 10.95 0.66
C SER A 84 2.31 10.56 0.76
N THR A 85 1.88 9.66 -0.10
CA THR A 85 0.58 9.01 0.07
C THR A 85 0.68 8.08 1.28
N ASN A 86 -0.17 8.29 2.25
CA ASN A 86 -0.26 7.46 3.45
C ASN A 86 -1.67 6.89 3.62
N ASN A 87 -1.85 6.06 4.65
CA ASN A 87 -3.15 5.44 4.96
C ASN A 87 -3.65 4.51 3.86
N TYR A 88 -2.76 3.70 3.29
CA TYR A 88 -3.11 2.72 2.26
C TYR A 88 -2.29 1.43 2.38
N HIS A 89 -2.83 0.38 1.80
CA HIS A 89 -2.10 -0.84 1.50
C HIS A 89 -2.30 -1.24 0.05
N SER A 90 -1.33 -1.94 -0.50
CA SER A 90 -1.40 -2.47 -1.85
C SER A 90 -0.85 -3.90 -1.90
N LEU A 91 -1.46 -4.71 -2.73
CA LEU A 91 -1.01 -6.05 -3.07
C LEU A 91 -0.82 -6.12 -4.57
N GLY A 92 0.37 -6.50 -4.99
CA GLY A 92 0.71 -6.70 -6.39
C GLY A 92 1.12 -8.15 -6.65
N VAL A 93 0.74 -8.67 -7.79
CA VAL A 93 1.17 -9.98 -8.29
C VAL A 93 1.63 -9.80 -9.72
N SER A 94 2.77 -10.36 -10.07
CA SER A 94 3.23 -10.41 -11.45
C SER A 94 3.70 -11.82 -11.83
N LEU A 95 3.49 -12.16 -13.07
CA LEU A 95 3.89 -13.42 -13.68
C LEU A 95 4.44 -13.14 -15.07
N SER A 96 5.57 -13.74 -15.39
CA SER A 96 6.07 -13.76 -16.75
C SER A 96 6.63 -15.15 -17.09
N THR A 97 6.39 -15.61 -18.29
CA THR A 97 6.86 -16.90 -18.78
C THR A 97 7.27 -16.80 -20.23
N THR A 98 8.27 -17.58 -20.59
CA THR A 98 8.69 -17.76 -21.99
C THR A 98 8.44 -19.19 -22.40
N LEU A 99 7.54 -19.37 -23.36
CA LEU A 99 7.18 -20.67 -23.91
C LEU A 99 7.92 -20.89 -25.24
N PHE A 100 8.42 -22.09 -25.42
CA PHE A 100 9.11 -22.53 -26.65
C PHE A 100 10.25 -21.62 -27.11
N ARG A 101 10.78 -20.75 -26.22
CA ARG A 101 11.76 -19.68 -26.51
C ARG A 101 11.30 -18.63 -27.54
N GLU A 102 10.08 -18.68 -28.00
CA GLU A 102 9.51 -17.79 -29.00
C GLU A 102 8.38 -16.93 -28.44
N ILE A 103 7.63 -17.43 -27.46
CA ILE A 103 6.42 -16.76 -26.96
C ILE A 103 6.70 -16.24 -25.55
N LEU A 104 6.68 -14.94 -25.38
CA LEU A 104 6.74 -14.26 -24.11
C LEU A 104 5.31 -13.90 -23.65
N LEU A 105 4.90 -14.39 -22.51
CA LEU A 105 3.65 -13.99 -21.86
C LEU A 105 3.98 -13.31 -20.54
N SER A 106 3.39 -12.18 -20.28
CA SER A 106 3.51 -11.51 -18.99
C SER A 106 2.18 -10.92 -18.57
N GLY A 107 1.95 -10.92 -17.28
CA GLY A 107 0.77 -10.32 -16.68
C GLY A 107 1.09 -9.78 -15.31
N SER A 108 0.44 -8.69 -14.94
CA SER A 108 0.50 -8.15 -13.59
C SER A 108 -0.87 -7.63 -13.17
N PHE A 109 -1.13 -7.78 -11.90
CA PHE A 109 -2.31 -7.27 -11.23
C PHE A 109 -1.87 -6.58 -9.95
N SER A 110 -2.37 -5.40 -9.68
CA SER A 110 -2.19 -4.76 -8.40
C SER A 110 -3.49 -4.15 -7.90
N GLY A 111 -3.79 -4.41 -6.64
CA GLY A 111 -4.90 -3.82 -5.92
C GLY A 111 -4.40 -2.91 -4.82
N GLN A 112 -4.98 -1.73 -4.71
CA GLN A 112 -4.69 -0.77 -3.65
C GLN A 112 -6.00 -0.39 -2.97
N SER A 113 -5.96 -0.26 -1.65
CA SER A 113 -7.06 0.27 -0.86
C SER A 113 -6.54 1.28 0.14
N ASP A 114 -7.19 2.41 0.25
CA ASP A 114 -6.92 3.42 1.27
C ASP A 114 -7.81 3.23 2.52
N ASN A 115 -7.73 4.18 3.44
CA ASN A 115 -8.56 4.23 4.65
C ASN A 115 -8.35 3.05 5.61
N LEU A 116 -7.09 2.66 5.85
CA LEU A 116 -6.72 1.61 6.81
C LEU A 116 -7.28 1.87 8.22
N SER A 117 -7.33 3.15 8.62
CA SER A 117 -7.83 3.56 9.94
C SER A 117 -9.35 3.64 10.02
N LYS A 118 -10.05 3.50 8.87
CA LYS A 118 -11.52 3.69 8.76
C LYS A 118 -12.01 5.06 9.27
N GLN A 119 -11.14 6.06 9.24
CA GLN A 119 -11.43 7.43 9.70
C GLN A 119 -11.84 8.37 8.56
N LYS A 120 -11.62 7.96 7.30
CA LYS A 120 -12.11 8.70 6.15
C LYS A 120 -13.55 8.33 5.87
N LEU A 121 -14.32 9.29 5.37
CA LEU A 121 -15.71 9.07 4.95
C LEU A 121 -15.84 8.03 3.84
N TYR A 122 -14.83 7.93 2.98
CA TYR A 122 -14.82 7.05 1.83
C TYR A 122 -13.60 6.15 1.84
N THR A 123 -13.77 4.94 1.36
CA THR A 123 -12.67 4.02 1.07
C THR A 123 -12.54 3.89 -0.43
N THR A 124 -11.38 4.25 -0.96
CA THR A 124 -11.08 4.13 -2.38
C THR A 124 -10.29 2.86 -2.62
N LYS A 125 -10.74 2.05 -3.57
CA LYS A 125 -10.05 0.86 -4.06
C LYS A 125 -9.67 1.09 -5.51
N GLY A 126 -8.40 0.89 -5.82
CA GLY A 126 -7.86 0.95 -7.17
C GLY A 126 -7.29 -0.40 -7.58
N TYR A 127 -7.55 -0.78 -8.82
CA TYR A 127 -7.01 -2.00 -9.41
C TYR A 127 -6.36 -1.65 -10.74
N VAL A 128 -5.12 -2.11 -10.91
CA VAL A 128 -4.38 -1.97 -12.16
C VAL A 128 -4.04 -3.37 -12.64
N TYR A 129 -4.28 -3.61 -13.92
CA TYR A 129 -3.94 -4.88 -14.54
C TYR A 129 -3.31 -4.65 -15.90
N ASN A 130 -2.31 -5.45 -16.19
CA ASN A 130 -1.58 -5.44 -17.44
C ASN A 130 -1.41 -6.88 -17.92
N ALA A 131 -1.57 -7.08 -19.22
CA ALA A 131 -1.27 -8.34 -19.86
C ALA A 131 -0.53 -8.05 -21.17
N MET A 132 0.49 -8.82 -21.45
CA MET A 132 1.27 -8.72 -22.69
C MET A 132 1.56 -10.12 -23.22
N ALA A 133 1.38 -10.29 -24.51
CA ALA A 133 1.82 -11.45 -25.25
C ALA A 133 2.71 -11.00 -26.40
N ALA A 134 3.87 -11.59 -26.57
CA ALA A 134 4.77 -11.35 -27.67
C ALA A 134 5.24 -12.66 -28.28
N TRP A 135 5.22 -12.75 -29.59
CA TRP A 135 5.73 -13.86 -30.34
C TRP A 135 6.87 -13.40 -31.24
N ASN A 136 8.01 -14.07 -31.12
CA ASN A 136 9.22 -13.75 -31.83
C ASN A 136 9.70 -15.01 -32.56
N LYS A 137 9.75 -14.96 -33.88
CA LYS A 137 10.24 -16.06 -34.70
C LYS A 137 11.07 -15.57 -35.88
N GLY A 138 12.37 -15.87 -35.83
CA GLY A 138 13.31 -15.40 -36.86
C GLY A 138 13.31 -13.86 -36.93
N ASN A 139 12.96 -13.33 -38.09
CA ASN A 139 12.87 -11.87 -38.33
C ASN A 139 11.48 -11.28 -38.04
N PHE A 140 10.54 -12.11 -37.56
CA PHE A 140 9.20 -11.67 -37.25
C PHE A 140 9.00 -11.46 -35.76
N SER A 141 8.39 -10.35 -35.37
CA SER A 141 7.97 -10.06 -34.01
C SER A 141 6.59 -9.44 -34.02
N VAL A 142 5.68 -10.04 -33.25
CA VAL A 142 4.31 -9.52 -33.06
C VAL A 142 4.05 -9.45 -31.56
N SER A 143 3.52 -8.34 -31.09
CA SER A 143 3.17 -8.19 -29.68
C SER A 143 1.78 -7.57 -29.55
N ALA A 144 1.06 -8.00 -28.53
CA ALA A 144 -0.20 -7.44 -28.08
C ALA A 144 -0.09 -7.08 -26.61
N MET A 145 -0.64 -5.93 -26.22
CA MET A 145 -0.65 -5.45 -24.85
C MET A 145 -2.07 -5.00 -24.48
N TYR A 146 -2.49 -5.36 -23.29
CA TYR A 146 -3.74 -4.91 -22.70
C TYR A 146 -3.48 -4.32 -21.31
N ASN A 147 -3.94 -3.10 -21.09
CA ASN A 147 -3.81 -2.39 -19.83
C ASN A 147 -5.18 -1.92 -19.38
N GLY A 148 -5.45 -2.04 -18.10
CA GLY A 148 -6.68 -1.55 -17.55
C GLY A 148 -6.50 -1.00 -16.14
N TYR A 149 -7.39 -0.09 -15.81
CA TYR A 149 -7.49 0.53 -14.49
C TYR A 149 -8.95 0.59 -14.08
N LEU A 150 -9.23 0.18 -12.85
CA LEU A 150 -10.54 0.30 -12.22
C LEU A 150 -10.39 1.03 -10.91
N GLN A 151 -11.26 1.97 -10.65
CA GLN A 151 -11.36 2.64 -9.35
C GLN A 151 -12.78 2.53 -8.84
N ALA A 152 -12.93 2.10 -7.61
CA ALA A 152 -14.18 2.03 -6.91
C ALA A 152 -14.06 2.82 -5.60
N GLN A 153 -15.09 3.56 -5.28
CA GLN A 153 -15.21 4.27 -4.03
C GLN A 153 -16.44 3.73 -3.31
N SER A 154 -16.27 3.28 -2.07
CA SER A 154 -17.40 2.85 -1.26
C SER A 154 -18.03 4.04 -0.57
N ASP A 155 -19.33 3.96 -0.35
CA ASP A 155 -20.05 4.91 0.51
C ASP A 155 -19.43 4.85 1.91
N GLY A 156 -19.08 6.01 2.45
CA GLY A 156 -18.48 6.10 3.78
C GLY A 156 -19.54 5.87 4.84
N THR A 157 -19.25 5.03 5.78
CA THR A 157 -19.92 5.06 7.07
C THR A 157 -19.22 6.10 7.92
N VAL A 158 -19.93 7.13 8.32
CA VAL A 158 -19.45 8.03 9.37
C VAL A 158 -19.27 7.17 10.62
N PRO A 159 -18.07 7.09 11.21
CA PRO A 159 -17.95 6.43 12.49
C PRO A 159 -18.82 7.24 13.47
N VAL A 160 -19.89 6.63 13.91
CA VAL A 160 -20.74 7.20 14.96
C VAL A 160 -19.95 7.08 16.25
N ASN A 161 -19.21 8.12 16.59
CA ASN A 161 -18.81 8.31 17.97
C ASN A 161 -20.09 8.61 18.75
N ASP A 162 -20.32 7.89 19.81
CA ASP A 162 -21.51 8.04 20.70
C ASP A 162 -21.76 9.46 21.24
N THR A 163 -20.86 10.39 20.95
CA THR A 163 -20.93 11.79 21.34
C THR A 163 -21.74 12.65 20.34
N ILE A 164 -22.18 12.12 19.19
CA ILE A 164 -22.97 12.88 18.21
C ILE A 164 -24.42 12.39 18.19
N GLU A 165 -25.07 12.37 19.33
CA GLU A 165 -26.54 12.21 19.38
C GLU A 165 -27.32 13.36 18.74
N VAL A 166 -26.66 14.51 18.56
CA VAL A 166 -27.29 15.73 18.03
C VAL A 166 -27.63 15.65 16.53
N LEU A 167 -27.06 14.73 15.80
CA LEU A 167 -27.27 14.60 14.35
C LEU A 167 -28.25 13.48 13.93
N LYS A 168 -28.91 12.83 14.85
CA LYS A 168 -29.94 11.80 14.55
C LYS A 168 -31.15 12.31 13.73
N GLY A 169 -31.23 13.61 13.47
CA GLY A 169 -32.31 14.23 12.67
C GLY A 169 -31.91 14.70 11.28
N VAL A 170 -30.62 14.64 10.92
CA VAL A 170 -30.16 15.13 9.61
C VAL A 170 -30.15 13.98 8.62
N LYS A 171 -31.16 13.89 7.78
CA LYS A 171 -31.17 13.05 6.58
C LYS A 171 -30.35 13.77 5.52
N ILE A 172 -29.15 13.27 5.23
CA ILE A 172 -28.36 13.73 4.08
C ILE A 172 -28.87 12.95 2.86
N TYR A 173 -29.57 13.65 1.98
CA TYR A 173 -29.91 13.12 0.67
C TYR A 173 -28.79 13.47 -0.28
N TYR A 174 -28.16 12.49 -0.93
CA TYR A 174 -27.32 12.74 -2.08
C TYR A 174 -27.94 12.14 -3.32
N GLU A 175 -27.94 12.94 -4.36
CA GLU A 175 -28.32 12.50 -5.69
C GLU A 175 -27.23 11.61 -6.25
N LYS A 176 -27.60 10.44 -6.63
CA LYS A 176 -26.73 9.51 -7.36
C LYS A 176 -26.66 10.00 -8.80
N ARG A 177 -25.52 10.54 -9.21
CA ARG A 177 -25.21 10.80 -10.62
C ARG A 177 -24.48 9.62 -11.23
#